data_218414e407dd1df39375857b9b1b5d19
#
_entry.id   218414e407dd1df39375857b9b1b5d19
#
_cell.length_a   1.000
_cell.length_b   1.000
_cell.length_c   1.000
_cell.angle_alpha   90.00
_cell.angle_beta   90.00
_cell.angle_gamma   90.00
#
_symmetry.space_group_name_H-M   'P 1'
#
loop_
_entity.id
_entity.type
_entity.pdbx_description
1 polymer ?
#
loop_
_entity_poly.entity_id
_entity_poly.type
_entity_poly.pdbx_seq_one_letter_code
_entity_poly.pdbx_strand_id
1 'polypeptide(L)'
;MRFSGWSSRAISACSVAAGALLLAAPASARLSITPSSVLTGRLVDLVFSVPNDDDPGGVDHVTLGIPADFQLDDAEAKPGWTQSRTGQAIAWSGGQIPKGQFGRFAIRGTAPKNAETVVFNVLVGNHKGKSTTYRVGLVVAAHGPRDTGARSLGKAALAVAVIAGLLSLGALFTALYVWLRGRSLG
;
A
#
# COMPACT_ATOMS: atom_id res chain seq x y z
N MET A 1 24.03 -18.85 58.09
CA MET A 1 23.66 -17.65 57.33
C MET A 1 23.20 -18.07 55.95
N ARG A 2 21.90 -17.88 55.69
CA ARG A 2 21.25 -18.27 54.42
C ARG A 2 21.13 -17.03 53.55
N PHE A 3 21.68 -17.05 52.33
CA PHE A 3 21.37 -16.09 51.30
C PHE A 3 20.48 -16.79 50.29
N SER A 4 19.22 -16.41 50.28
CA SER A 4 18.17 -16.88 49.38
C SER A 4 18.24 -16.14 48.03
N GLY A 5 18.00 -16.91 46.98
CA GLY A 5 17.96 -16.51 45.59
C GLY A 5 16.92 -15.46 45.25
N TRP A 6 17.39 -14.47 44.53
CA TRP A 6 16.56 -13.52 43.81
C TRP A 6 17.32 -13.13 42.53
N SER A 7 17.04 -13.77 41.44
CA SER A 7 17.47 -13.25 40.11
C SER A 7 17.15 -14.13 38.90
N SER A 8 16.00 -14.87 38.88
CA SER A 8 15.71 -15.70 37.69
C SER A 8 14.49 -15.25 36.88
N ARG A 9 13.85 -14.13 37.19
CA ARG A 9 12.60 -13.70 36.51
C ARG A 9 12.72 -12.47 35.61
N ALA A 10 13.89 -11.83 35.55
CA ALA A 10 14.07 -10.60 34.78
C ALA A 10 14.60 -10.80 33.33
N ILE A 11 15.04 -12.02 32.97
CA ILE A 11 15.73 -12.25 31.68
C ILE A 11 14.76 -12.65 30.54
N SER A 12 13.56 -13.12 30.85
CA SER A 12 12.62 -13.60 29.80
C SER A 12 11.83 -12.51 29.09
N ALA A 13 11.79 -11.28 29.58
CA ALA A 13 10.99 -10.20 28.97
C ALA A 13 11.70 -9.45 27.83
N CYS A 14 13.05 -9.49 27.77
CA CYS A 14 13.79 -8.78 26.72
C CYS A 14 13.89 -9.52 25.38
N SER A 15 13.68 -10.83 25.35
CA SER A 15 13.89 -11.63 24.14
C SER A 15 12.76 -11.53 23.10
N VAL A 16 11.55 -11.12 23.51
CA VAL A 16 10.40 -11.01 22.62
C VAL A 16 10.38 -9.68 21.85
N ALA A 17 10.96 -8.62 22.42
CA ALA A 17 11.00 -7.31 21.77
C ALA A 17 12.03 -7.22 20.63
N ALA A 18 13.10 -8.01 20.66
CA ALA A 18 14.14 -7.99 19.62
C ALA A 18 13.73 -8.71 18.32
N GLY A 19 12.77 -9.63 18.38
CA GLY A 19 12.30 -10.38 17.21
C GLY A 19 11.37 -9.60 16.28
N ALA A 20 10.72 -8.55 16.77
CA ALA A 20 9.74 -7.78 15.99
C ALA A 20 10.38 -6.72 15.06
N LEU A 21 11.63 -6.34 15.27
CA LEU A 21 12.32 -5.33 14.46
C LEU A 21 12.93 -5.85 13.14
N LEU A 22 13.02 -7.17 12.96
CA LEU A 22 13.69 -7.78 11.79
C LEU A 22 12.77 -8.01 10.57
N LEU A 23 11.48 -7.68 10.66
CA LEU A 23 10.51 -7.89 9.58
C LEU A 23 10.12 -6.61 8.81
N ALA A 24 10.79 -5.49 9.05
CA ALA A 24 10.66 -4.33 8.17
C ALA A 24 11.42 -4.60 6.87
N ALA A 25 10.80 -5.36 5.96
CA ALA A 25 11.26 -5.41 4.57
C ALA A 25 11.31 -3.97 4.05
N PRO A 26 12.40 -3.54 3.38
CA PRO A 26 12.46 -2.22 2.79
C PRO A 26 11.25 -2.09 1.85
N ALA A 27 10.41 -1.10 2.11
CA ALA A 27 9.33 -0.72 1.21
C ALA A 27 10.00 -0.12 -0.04
N SER A 28 10.37 -0.99 -0.98
CA SER A 28 10.83 -0.59 -2.30
C SER A 28 9.70 0.23 -2.94
N ALA A 29 9.94 1.50 -3.21
CA ALA A 29 8.95 2.34 -3.86
C ALA A 29 8.71 1.79 -5.26
N ARG A 30 7.55 1.15 -5.44
CA ARG A 30 7.14 0.61 -6.74
C ARG A 30 6.39 1.67 -7.51
N LEU A 31 6.55 1.68 -8.83
CA LEU A 31 5.69 2.46 -9.69
C LEU A 31 4.23 2.12 -9.39
N SER A 32 3.40 3.14 -9.17
CA SER A 32 1.99 2.99 -8.83
C SER A 32 1.11 3.84 -9.73
N ILE A 33 -0.17 3.44 -9.86
CA ILE A 33 -1.21 4.15 -10.57
C ILE A 33 -2.34 4.51 -9.61
N THR A 34 -2.87 5.72 -9.74
CA THR A 34 -4.00 6.20 -8.93
C THR A 34 -5.04 6.86 -9.82
N PRO A 35 -6.31 6.43 -9.74
CA PRO A 35 -6.83 5.29 -8.98
C PRO A 35 -6.33 3.95 -9.53
N SER A 36 -6.26 2.91 -8.69
CA SER A 36 -5.88 1.55 -9.12
C SER A 36 -7.06 0.75 -9.71
N SER A 37 -8.29 1.26 -9.56
CA SER A 37 -9.49 0.67 -10.15
C SER A 37 -10.45 1.75 -10.65
N VAL A 38 -11.13 1.47 -11.76
CA VAL A 38 -12.10 2.36 -12.40
C VAL A 38 -13.29 1.57 -12.92
N LEU A 39 -14.38 2.26 -13.25
CA LEU A 39 -15.54 1.63 -13.89
C LEU A 39 -15.38 1.59 -15.41
N THR A 40 -15.99 0.59 -16.04
CA THR A 40 -16.03 0.43 -17.49
C THR A 40 -16.60 1.67 -18.18
N GLY A 41 -15.97 2.08 -19.29
CA GLY A 41 -16.43 3.18 -20.14
C GLY A 41 -16.43 4.57 -19.49
N ARG A 42 -15.80 4.75 -18.34
CA ARG A 42 -15.74 6.04 -17.64
C ARG A 42 -14.51 6.83 -18.03
N LEU A 43 -14.72 8.13 -18.16
CA LEU A 43 -13.61 9.09 -18.22
C LEU A 43 -12.91 9.13 -16.86
N VAL A 44 -11.58 9.05 -16.86
CA VAL A 44 -10.76 8.98 -15.64
C VAL A 44 -9.44 9.73 -15.82
N ASP A 45 -9.00 10.37 -14.75
CA ASP A 45 -7.65 10.90 -14.62
C ASP A 45 -6.79 9.86 -13.91
N LEU A 46 -5.73 9.40 -14.57
CA LEU A 46 -4.78 8.42 -14.04
C LEU A 46 -3.45 9.10 -13.73
N VAL A 47 -3.00 8.98 -12.51
CA VAL A 47 -1.71 9.53 -12.04
C VAL A 47 -0.73 8.39 -11.81
N PHE A 48 0.36 8.40 -12.54
CA PHE A 48 1.48 7.47 -12.39
C PHE A 48 2.53 8.09 -11.47
N SER A 49 2.82 7.41 -10.36
CA SER A 49 3.91 7.79 -9.44
C SER A 49 5.15 7.00 -9.81
N VAL A 50 6.13 7.68 -10.39
CA VAL A 50 7.40 7.11 -10.87
C VAL A 50 8.48 7.37 -9.84
N PRO A 51 8.98 6.38 -9.12
CA PRO A 51 10.04 6.55 -8.14
C PRO A 51 11.41 6.58 -8.80
N ASN A 52 12.37 7.22 -8.12
CA ASN A 52 13.79 7.08 -8.38
C ASN A 52 14.50 6.66 -7.09
N ASP A 53 14.51 5.36 -6.81
CA ASP A 53 15.09 4.83 -5.57
C ASP A 53 16.63 4.82 -5.61
N ASP A 54 17.21 4.45 -6.76
CA ASP A 54 18.62 4.05 -6.81
C ASP A 54 19.48 4.84 -7.79
N ASP A 55 18.92 5.62 -8.70
CA ASP A 55 19.71 6.28 -9.73
C ASP A 55 20.22 7.66 -9.28
N PRO A 56 21.51 7.79 -8.91
CA PRO A 56 22.09 9.06 -8.52
C PRO A 56 22.15 10.09 -9.67
N GLY A 57 22.04 9.63 -10.93
CA GLY A 57 21.96 10.49 -12.10
C GLY A 57 20.61 11.16 -12.28
N GLY A 58 19.62 10.74 -11.52
CA GLY A 58 18.23 11.19 -11.68
C GLY A 58 17.52 10.49 -12.85
N VAL A 59 16.19 10.54 -12.82
CA VAL A 59 15.34 10.11 -13.94
C VAL A 59 14.98 11.35 -14.74
N ASP A 60 15.32 11.39 -16.03
CA ASP A 60 15.05 12.51 -16.92
C ASP A 60 14.21 12.15 -18.15
N HIS A 61 13.82 10.88 -18.23
CA HIS A 61 13.00 10.36 -19.31
C HIS A 61 11.96 9.37 -18.80
N VAL A 62 10.70 9.62 -19.11
CA VAL A 62 9.58 8.73 -18.77
C VAL A 62 8.71 8.55 -20.00
N THR A 63 8.52 7.30 -20.44
CA THR A 63 7.63 6.97 -21.56
C THR A 63 6.53 6.05 -21.08
N LEU A 64 5.29 6.45 -21.29
CA LEU A 64 4.08 5.69 -20.96
C LEU A 64 3.52 5.08 -22.24
N GLY A 65 3.53 3.76 -22.33
CA GLY A 65 2.83 3.01 -23.38
C GLY A 65 1.35 2.87 -23.00
N ILE A 66 0.48 3.31 -23.90
CA ILE A 66 -0.97 3.29 -23.71
C ILE A 66 -1.52 1.99 -24.32
N PRO A 67 -2.25 1.16 -23.58
CA PRO A 67 -2.90 -0.03 -24.08
C PRO A 67 -3.96 0.31 -25.15
N ALA A 68 -4.12 -0.55 -26.14
CA ALA A 68 -5.04 -0.29 -27.28
C ALA A 68 -6.50 -0.11 -26.83
N ASP A 69 -6.90 -0.78 -25.75
CA ASP A 69 -8.26 -0.74 -25.22
C ASP A 69 -8.54 0.49 -24.35
N PHE A 70 -7.52 1.25 -23.99
CA PHE A 70 -7.65 2.52 -23.27
C PHE A 70 -7.61 3.69 -24.24
N GLN A 71 -8.68 4.44 -24.29
CA GLN A 71 -8.75 5.63 -25.16
C GLN A 71 -8.12 6.83 -24.43
N LEU A 72 -6.94 7.23 -24.88
CA LEU A 72 -6.26 8.42 -24.35
C LEU A 72 -6.87 9.68 -24.95
N ASP A 73 -7.31 10.59 -24.10
CA ASP A 73 -7.81 11.91 -24.50
C ASP A 73 -6.68 12.95 -24.40
N ASP A 74 -6.03 13.09 -23.24
CA ASP A 74 -5.02 14.11 -23.00
C ASP A 74 -3.98 13.63 -21.97
N ALA A 75 -2.89 14.40 -21.86
CA ALA A 75 -1.88 14.21 -20.84
C ALA A 75 -1.45 15.55 -20.25
N GLU A 76 -1.30 15.59 -18.94
CA GLU A 76 -0.97 16.81 -18.21
C GLU A 76 0.44 17.31 -18.59
N ALA A 77 0.53 18.60 -18.93
CA ALA A 77 1.80 19.28 -19.12
C ALA A 77 2.51 19.40 -17.76
N LYS A 78 3.75 18.90 -17.69
CA LYS A 78 4.55 18.92 -16.47
C LYS A 78 5.62 20.02 -16.56
N PRO A 79 5.65 20.99 -15.61
CA PRO A 79 6.67 22.03 -15.60
C PRO A 79 8.09 21.46 -15.61
N GLY A 80 8.96 21.99 -16.46
CA GLY A 80 10.33 21.54 -16.63
C GLY A 80 10.50 20.26 -17.46
N TRP A 81 9.40 19.70 -18.01
CA TRP A 81 9.44 18.55 -18.89
C TRP A 81 8.87 18.89 -20.26
N THR A 82 9.49 18.39 -21.29
CA THR A 82 8.97 18.43 -22.67
C THR A 82 8.14 17.17 -22.89
N GLN A 83 6.88 17.36 -23.29
CA GLN A 83 5.98 16.26 -23.60
C GLN A 83 5.89 16.02 -25.10
N SER A 84 5.91 14.77 -25.51
CA SER A 84 5.65 14.35 -26.89
C SER A 84 4.71 13.14 -26.91
N ARG A 85 3.89 13.06 -27.97
CA ARG A 85 3.00 11.92 -28.21
C ARG A 85 3.37 11.27 -29.53
N THR A 86 3.56 9.96 -29.52
CA THR A 86 3.86 9.18 -30.73
C THR A 86 2.98 7.90 -30.71
N GLY A 87 1.96 7.88 -31.54
CA GLY A 87 1.02 6.76 -31.60
C GLY A 87 0.35 6.47 -30.24
N GLN A 88 0.60 5.28 -29.72
CA GLN A 88 0.08 4.80 -28.42
C GLN A 88 1.11 5.01 -27.29
N ALA A 89 1.94 6.03 -27.37
CA ALA A 89 2.89 6.36 -26.32
C ALA A 89 2.96 7.87 -26.07
N ILE A 90 3.17 8.22 -24.79
CA ILE A 90 3.49 9.57 -24.35
C ILE A 90 4.85 9.54 -23.70
N ALA A 91 5.72 10.45 -24.09
CA ALA A 91 7.03 10.62 -23.48
C ALA A 91 7.16 12.01 -22.84
N TRP A 92 7.76 12.05 -21.67
CA TRP A 92 8.20 13.26 -20.99
C TRP A 92 9.72 13.20 -20.86
N SER A 93 10.40 14.27 -21.23
CA SER A 93 11.87 14.36 -21.23
C SER A 93 12.36 15.75 -20.81
N GLY A 94 13.62 15.84 -20.39
CA GLY A 94 14.31 17.10 -20.08
C GLY A 94 14.10 17.60 -18.64
N GLY A 95 13.19 17.01 -17.87
CA GLY A 95 13.09 17.27 -16.45
C GLY A 95 14.03 16.39 -15.62
N GLN A 96 13.83 16.35 -14.31
CA GLN A 96 14.60 15.47 -13.43
C GLN A 96 13.78 15.01 -12.21
N ILE A 97 13.86 13.72 -11.91
CA ILE A 97 13.44 13.16 -10.63
C ILE A 97 14.72 12.79 -9.87
N PRO A 98 15.10 13.54 -8.82
CA PRO A 98 16.29 13.25 -8.03
C PRO A 98 16.19 11.89 -7.32
N LYS A 99 17.35 11.31 -6.96
CA LYS A 99 17.39 10.08 -6.16
C LYS A 99 16.61 10.22 -4.86
N GLY A 100 15.85 9.18 -4.49
CA GLY A 100 15.00 9.15 -3.29
C GLY A 100 13.70 9.96 -3.40
N GLN A 101 13.39 10.48 -4.59
CA GLN A 101 12.14 11.20 -4.86
C GLN A 101 11.26 10.46 -5.86
N PHE A 102 10.05 10.95 -6.06
CA PHE A 102 9.14 10.45 -7.10
C PHE A 102 8.57 11.59 -7.93
N GLY A 103 8.31 11.31 -9.21
CA GLY A 103 7.59 12.20 -10.12
C GLY A 103 6.17 11.70 -10.36
N ARG A 104 5.22 12.63 -10.51
CA ARG A 104 3.84 12.32 -10.90
C ARG A 104 3.64 12.70 -12.36
N PHE A 105 3.01 11.80 -13.12
CA PHE A 105 2.66 11.99 -14.52
C PHE A 105 1.20 11.61 -14.70
N ALA A 106 0.39 12.57 -15.12
CA ALA A 106 -1.04 12.37 -15.23
C ALA A 106 -1.49 12.30 -16.69
N ILE A 107 -2.45 11.42 -16.94
CA ILE A 107 -3.17 11.32 -18.21
C ILE A 107 -4.66 11.29 -17.95
N ARG A 108 -5.42 11.77 -18.93
CA ARG A 108 -6.88 11.66 -18.97
C ARG A 108 -7.29 10.75 -20.12
N GLY A 109 -8.26 9.89 -19.88
CA GLY A 109 -8.76 9.01 -20.91
C GLY A 109 -9.98 8.22 -20.48
N THR A 110 -10.52 7.47 -21.43
CA THR A 110 -11.70 6.65 -21.22
C THR A 110 -11.32 5.18 -21.04
N ALA A 111 -11.75 4.60 -19.93
CA ALA A 111 -11.53 3.19 -19.62
C ALA A 111 -12.26 2.28 -20.61
N PRO A 112 -11.76 1.04 -20.86
CA PRO A 112 -12.42 0.04 -21.68
C PRO A 112 -13.87 -0.20 -21.28
N LYS A 113 -14.70 -0.61 -22.27
CA LYS A 113 -16.12 -0.96 -22.05
C LYS A 113 -16.31 -2.30 -21.35
N ASN A 114 -15.29 -3.16 -21.38
CA ASN A 114 -15.30 -4.47 -20.75
C ASN A 114 -14.54 -4.44 -19.42
N ALA A 115 -14.99 -5.26 -18.46
CA ALA A 115 -14.27 -5.45 -17.20
C ALA A 115 -13.04 -6.31 -17.43
N GLU A 116 -11.87 -5.75 -17.17
CA GLU A 116 -10.57 -6.40 -17.40
C GLU A 116 -9.46 -5.74 -16.58
N THR A 117 -8.27 -6.30 -16.66
CA THR A 117 -7.07 -5.63 -16.15
C THR A 117 -6.28 -5.07 -17.32
N VAL A 118 -6.22 -3.76 -17.40
CA VAL A 118 -5.45 -3.01 -18.40
C VAL A 118 -4.03 -2.81 -17.89
N VAL A 119 -3.01 -3.20 -18.67
CA VAL A 119 -1.61 -3.10 -18.27
C VAL A 119 -0.93 -1.98 -19.04
N PHE A 120 -0.45 -0.99 -18.31
CA PHE A 120 0.39 0.08 -18.82
C PHE A 120 1.87 -0.29 -18.70
N ASN A 121 2.65 -0.04 -19.75
CA ASN A 121 4.09 -0.18 -19.73
C ASN A 121 4.72 1.19 -19.53
N VAL A 122 5.56 1.35 -18.52
CA VAL A 122 6.23 2.61 -18.20
C VAL A 122 7.73 2.40 -18.31
N LEU A 123 8.35 3.01 -19.31
CA LEU A 123 9.80 3.04 -19.47
C LEU A 123 10.34 4.28 -18.74
N VAL A 124 11.23 4.05 -17.81
CA VAL A 124 11.88 5.08 -17.00
C VAL A 124 13.38 5.04 -17.32
N GLY A 125 13.95 6.16 -17.66
CA GLY A 125 15.35 6.23 -18.07
C GLY A 125 16.09 7.49 -17.60
N ASN A 126 17.40 7.49 -17.81
CA ASN A 126 18.27 8.62 -17.54
C ASN A 126 19.18 8.95 -18.77
N HIS A 127 19.78 10.12 -18.75
CA HIS A 127 20.70 10.58 -19.80
C HIS A 127 21.96 9.71 -19.99
N LYS A 128 22.25 8.79 -19.06
CA LYS A 128 23.35 7.81 -19.17
C LYS A 128 22.95 6.54 -19.91
N GLY A 129 21.74 6.49 -20.48
CA GLY A 129 21.24 5.34 -21.24
C GLY A 129 20.73 4.18 -20.39
N LYS A 130 20.72 4.31 -19.07
CA LYS A 130 20.08 3.31 -18.21
C LYS A 130 18.58 3.48 -18.29
N SER A 131 17.86 2.40 -18.57
CA SER A 131 16.40 2.38 -18.60
C SER A 131 15.84 1.13 -17.94
N THR A 132 14.67 1.28 -17.36
CA THR A 132 13.92 0.19 -16.70
C THR A 132 12.47 0.27 -17.12
N THR A 133 11.89 -0.89 -17.48
CA THR A 133 10.48 -0.97 -17.83
C THR A 133 9.69 -1.54 -16.65
N TYR A 134 8.66 -0.81 -16.25
CA TYR A 134 7.69 -1.21 -15.25
C TYR A 134 6.36 -1.55 -15.91
N ARG A 135 5.64 -2.49 -15.32
CA ARG A 135 4.26 -2.81 -15.69
C ARG A 135 3.35 -2.50 -14.52
N VAL A 136 2.30 -1.73 -14.78
CA VAL A 136 1.31 -1.38 -13.77
C VAL A 136 -0.08 -1.68 -14.30
N GLY A 137 -0.88 -2.39 -13.48
CA GLY A 137 -2.24 -2.79 -13.83
C GLY A 137 -3.28 -1.80 -13.30
N LEU A 138 -4.25 -1.47 -14.16
CA LEU A 138 -5.48 -0.78 -13.82
C LEU A 138 -6.63 -1.78 -13.87
N VAL A 139 -7.34 -1.96 -12.77
CA VAL A 139 -8.51 -2.83 -12.73
C VAL A 139 -9.72 -2.07 -13.26
N VAL A 140 -10.30 -2.54 -14.34
CA VAL A 140 -11.55 -2.00 -14.91
C VAL A 140 -12.70 -2.91 -14.48
N ALA A 141 -13.60 -2.42 -13.65
CA ALA A 141 -14.70 -3.17 -13.06
C ALA A 141 -16.05 -2.75 -13.66
N ALA A 142 -16.93 -3.72 -13.92
CA ALA A 142 -18.29 -3.44 -14.39
C ALA A 142 -19.15 -2.73 -13.33
N HIS A 143 -18.82 -2.92 -12.05
CA HIS A 143 -19.51 -2.29 -10.92
C HIS A 143 -18.47 -1.71 -9.97
N GLY A 144 -18.81 -0.62 -9.28
CA GLY A 144 -17.96 -0.05 -8.24
C GLY A 144 -17.61 -1.06 -7.15
N PRO A 145 -16.54 -0.80 -6.37
CA PRO A 145 -16.19 -1.66 -5.25
C PRO A 145 -17.42 -1.88 -4.38
N ARG A 146 -17.86 -3.13 -4.26
CA ARG A 146 -18.89 -3.47 -3.29
C ARG A 146 -18.26 -3.31 -1.92
N ASP A 147 -18.86 -2.50 -1.07
CA ASP A 147 -18.49 -2.26 0.33
C ASP A 147 -18.71 -3.54 1.18
N THR A 148 -18.21 -4.69 0.72
CA THR A 148 -18.35 -5.98 1.40
C THR A 148 -17.35 -6.19 2.53
N GLY A 149 -16.30 -5.37 2.60
CA GLY A 149 -15.21 -5.55 3.58
C GLY A 149 -15.44 -4.87 4.94
N ALA A 150 -15.97 -3.66 4.95
CA ALA A 150 -16.05 -2.88 6.19
C ALA A 150 -17.12 -3.40 7.17
N ARG A 151 -18.24 -3.95 6.66
CA ARG A 151 -19.31 -4.48 7.51
C ARG A 151 -19.02 -5.85 8.11
N SER A 152 -18.22 -6.69 7.43
CA SER A 152 -17.85 -8.01 7.94
C SER A 152 -16.76 -7.93 9.02
N LEU A 153 -15.78 -7.03 8.85
CA LEU A 153 -14.74 -6.79 9.86
C LEU A 153 -15.31 -6.17 11.14
N GLY A 154 -16.27 -5.25 11.01
CA GLY A 154 -16.97 -4.68 12.17
C GLY A 154 -17.73 -5.71 13.00
N LYS A 155 -18.43 -6.66 12.35
CA LYS A 155 -19.17 -7.73 13.04
C LYS A 155 -18.23 -8.74 13.71
N ALA A 156 -17.12 -9.11 13.06
CA ALA A 156 -16.13 -10.00 13.64
C ALA A 156 -15.39 -9.36 14.82
N ALA A 157 -15.01 -8.09 14.72
CA ALA A 157 -14.37 -7.36 15.80
C ALA A 157 -15.31 -7.19 17.01
N LEU A 158 -16.60 -6.94 16.78
CA LEU A 158 -17.61 -6.82 17.83
C LEU A 158 -17.84 -8.15 18.53
N ALA A 159 -17.87 -9.27 17.80
CA ALA A 159 -18.01 -10.60 18.38
C ALA A 159 -16.81 -10.98 19.28
N VAL A 160 -15.60 -10.68 18.84
CA VAL A 160 -14.38 -10.93 19.64
C VAL A 160 -14.36 -10.06 20.90
N ALA A 161 -14.77 -8.79 20.82
CA ALA A 161 -14.84 -7.89 21.98
C ALA A 161 -15.87 -8.36 23.00
N VAL A 162 -17.03 -8.86 22.57
CA VAL A 162 -18.06 -9.40 23.46
C VAL A 162 -17.59 -10.67 24.18
N ILE A 163 -16.92 -11.59 23.46
CA ILE A 163 -16.37 -12.82 24.06
C ILE A 163 -15.30 -12.49 25.09
N ALA A 164 -14.37 -11.56 24.76
CA ALA A 164 -13.33 -11.11 25.69
C ALA A 164 -13.93 -10.44 26.95
N GLY A 165 -14.99 -9.65 26.78
CA GLY A 165 -15.73 -9.03 27.88
C GLY A 165 -16.39 -10.05 28.81
N LEU A 166 -17.01 -11.08 28.26
CA LEU A 166 -17.65 -12.14 29.06
C LEU A 166 -16.64 -12.99 29.84
N LEU A 167 -15.47 -13.29 29.23
CA LEU A 167 -14.41 -14.02 29.93
C LEU A 167 -13.80 -13.21 31.08
N SER A 168 -13.66 -11.90 30.94
CA SER A 168 -13.14 -11.02 31.98
C SER A 168 -14.14 -10.88 33.16
N LEU A 169 -15.44 -10.81 32.88
CA LEU A 169 -16.48 -10.83 33.92
C LEU A 169 -16.47 -12.16 34.68
N GLY A 170 -16.34 -13.30 33.99
CA GLY A 170 -16.25 -14.62 34.61
C GLY A 170 -15.08 -14.74 35.60
N ALA A 171 -13.89 -14.21 35.22
CA ALA A 171 -12.72 -14.18 36.07
C ALA A 171 -12.91 -13.32 37.34
N LEU A 172 -13.61 -12.19 37.23
CA LEU A 172 -13.94 -11.32 38.36
C LEU A 172 -14.92 -11.99 39.33
N PHE A 173 -15.94 -12.69 38.82
CA PHE A 173 -16.91 -13.43 39.64
C PHE A 173 -16.24 -14.57 40.40
N THR A 174 -15.33 -15.31 39.78
CA THR A 174 -14.62 -16.41 40.46
C THR A 174 -13.69 -15.87 41.55
N ALA A 175 -12.98 -14.78 41.30
CA ALA A 175 -12.15 -14.14 42.30
C ALA A 175 -12.96 -13.63 43.52
N LEU A 176 -14.09 -12.99 43.27
CA LEU A 176 -15.00 -12.50 44.31
C LEU A 176 -15.59 -13.65 45.09
N TYR A 177 -16.01 -14.75 44.46
CA TYR A 177 -16.54 -15.94 45.10
C TYR A 177 -15.52 -16.61 46.04
N VAL A 178 -14.26 -16.76 45.59
CA VAL A 178 -13.17 -17.32 46.42
C VAL A 178 -12.87 -16.41 47.61
N TRP A 179 -12.88 -15.09 47.42
CA TRP A 179 -12.64 -14.13 48.49
C TRP A 179 -13.74 -14.13 49.57
N LEU A 180 -15.02 -14.22 49.15
CA LEU A 180 -16.17 -14.31 50.08
C LEU A 180 -16.16 -15.61 50.87
N ARG A 181 -15.79 -16.72 50.22
CA ARG A 181 -15.76 -18.03 50.88
C ARG A 181 -14.59 -18.16 51.87
N GLY A 182 -13.49 -17.48 51.61
CA GLY A 182 -12.35 -17.42 52.55
C GLY A 182 -12.64 -16.66 53.85
N ARG A 183 -13.63 -15.75 53.84
CA ARG A 183 -14.03 -14.95 55.00
C ARG A 183 -15.00 -15.67 55.94
N SER A 184 -15.65 -16.76 55.52
CA SER A 184 -16.60 -17.51 56.31
C SER A 184 -15.95 -18.65 57.14
N LEU A 185 -14.63 -18.83 57.06
CA LEU A 185 -13.88 -19.89 57.72
C LEU A 185 -12.83 -19.36 58.76
N GLY A 186 -12.93 -18.07 59.15
CA GLY A 186 -12.07 -17.43 60.14
C GLY A 186 -12.94 -16.92 61.37
#